data_dcdffe3f6883798bfda119b73bf28c0b
#
_entry.id   dcdffe3f6883798bfda119b73bf28c0b
#
_cell.length_a   1.000
_cell.length_b   1.000
_cell.length_c   1.000
_cell.angle_alpha   90.00
_cell.angle_beta   90.00
_cell.angle_gamma   90.00
#
_symmetry.space_group_name_H-M   'P 1'
#
loop_
_entity.id
_entity.type
_entity.pdbx_description
1 polymer ?
#
loop_
_entity_poly.entity_id
_entity_poly.type
_entity_poly.pdbx_seq_one_letter_code
_entity_poly.pdbx_strand_id
1 'polypeptide(L)' 'MKVIDSFGEMCPIPVLRIQEEIKGMSSGESFMIVVDHSCVAESIRDKYKGKKIKMVIDEVMNGVWEITFTKL' A
#
# COMPACT_ATOMS: atom_id res chain seq x y z
N MET A 1 -8.51 11.55 -1.85
CA MET A 1 -7.77 10.28 -1.80
C MET A 1 -8.01 9.59 -0.46
N LYS A 2 -8.32 8.30 -0.50
CA LYS A 2 -8.54 7.52 0.72
C LYS A 2 -7.21 7.19 1.38
N VAL A 3 -7.15 7.33 2.69
CA VAL A 3 -5.97 6.98 3.48
C VAL A 3 -6.33 5.85 4.42
N ILE A 4 -5.58 4.76 4.37
CA ILE A 4 -5.79 3.60 5.23
C ILE A 4 -4.70 3.60 6.30
N ASP A 5 -5.09 3.59 7.56
CA ASP A 5 -4.15 3.54 8.67
C ASP A 5 -3.95 2.08 9.08
N SER A 6 -2.79 1.54 8.74
CA SER A 6 -2.39 0.19 9.16
C SER A 6 -1.25 0.24 10.15
N PHE A 7 -1.13 1.35 10.86
CA PHE A 7 -0.10 1.55 11.87
C PHE A 7 -0.26 0.53 12.99
N GLY A 8 0.81 -0.18 13.30
CA GLY A 8 0.78 -1.23 14.32
C GLY A 8 0.28 -2.59 13.84
N GLU A 9 -0.20 -2.68 12.59
CA GLU A 9 -0.65 -3.95 12.04
C GLU A 9 0.51 -4.72 11.43
N MET A 10 0.55 -6.01 11.66
CA MET A 10 1.60 -6.88 11.16
C MET A 10 1.19 -7.55 9.86
N CYS A 11 2.18 -7.92 9.04
CA CYS A 11 1.96 -8.73 7.85
C CYS A 11 1.26 -10.04 8.27
N PRO A 12 0.21 -10.51 7.54
CA PRO A 12 -0.22 -10.04 6.23
C PRO A 12 -1.43 -9.09 6.23
N ILE A 13 -1.81 -8.54 7.38
CA ILE A 13 -3.04 -7.75 7.49
C ILE A 13 -3.05 -6.54 6.55
N PRO A 14 -1.99 -5.70 6.48
CA PRO A 14 -1.99 -4.58 5.53
C PRO A 14 -2.09 -5.03 4.09
N VAL A 15 -1.48 -6.16 3.75
CA VAL A 15 -1.54 -6.71 2.38
C VAL A 15 -2.96 -7.07 2.02
N LEU A 16 -3.71 -7.67 2.95
CA LEU A 16 -5.11 -8.02 2.74
C LEU A 16 -5.98 -6.78 2.55
N ARG A 17 -5.73 -5.73 3.34
CA ARG A 17 -6.45 -4.46 3.19
C ARG A 17 -6.23 -3.85 1.81
N ILE A 18 -5.00 -3.89 1.33
CA ILE A 18 -4.65 -3.38 0.00
C ILE A 18 -5.38 -4.16 -1.09
N GLN A 19 -5.43 -5.48 -0.99
CA GLN A 19 -6.13 -6.32 -1.95
C GLN A 19 -7.60 -5.96 -2.03
N GLU A 20 -8.25 -5.77 -0.89
CA GLU A 20 -9.66 -5.39 -0.84
C GLU A 20 -9.90 -4.02 -1.48
N GLU A 21 -9.03 -3.05 -1.20
CA GLU A 21 -9.15 -1.72 -1.80
C GLU A 21 -9.00 -1.77 -3.32
N ILE A 22 -8.02 -2.50 -3.81
CA ILE A 22 -7.76 -2.58 -5.25
C ILE A 22 -8.91 -3.21 -5.99
N LYS A 23 -9.57 -4.19 -5.38
CA LYS A 23 -10.75 -4.83 -6.01
C LYS A 23 -11.88 -3.85 -6.26
N GLY A 24 -12.05 -2.87 -5.39
CA GLY A 24 -13.11 -1.88 -5.50
C GLY A 24 -12.72 -0.63 -6.26
N MET A 25 -11.50 -0.54 -6.77
CA MET A 25 -11.01 0.66 -7.44
C MET A 25 -11.31 0.64 -8.93
N SER A 26 -11.61 1.83 -9.46
CA SER A 26 -11.69 2.06 -10.90
C SER A 26 -10.37 2.63 -11.41
N SER A 27 -10.15 2.54 -12.73
CA SER A 27 -8.96 3.12 -13.34
C SER A 27 -8.85 4.60 -13.01
N GLY A 28 -7.65 5.04 -12.62
CA GLY A 28 -7.39 6.41 -12.25
C GLY A 28 -7.63 6.74 -10.79
N GLU A 29 -8.23 5.84 -10.03
CA GLU A 29 -8.40 6.03 -8.59
C GLU A 29 -7.11 5.75 -7.83
N SER A 30 -6.95 6.43 -6.70
CA SER A 30 -5.76 6.28 -5.86
C SER A 30 -6.15 6.12 -4.40
N PHE A 31 -5.28 5.45 -3.65
CA PHE A 31 -5.38 5.44 -2.19
C PHE A 31 -3.97 5.36 -1.60
N MET A 32 -3.86 5.69 -0.32
CA MET A 32 -2.59 5.62 0.40
C MET A 32 -2.77 4.74 1.64
N ILE A 33 -1.77 3.95 1.94
CA ILE A 33 -1.74 3.16 3.18
C ILE A 33 -0.50 3.53 3.98
N VAL A 34 -0.66 3.68 5.28
CA VAL A 34 0.44 3.99 6.19
C VAL A 34 0.78 2.72 6.96
N VAL A 35 2.05 2.32 6.90
CA VAL A 35 2.53 1.11 7.58
C VAL A 35 3.79 1.44 8.36
N ASP A 36 4.05 0.67 9.41
CA ASP A 36 5.22 0.87 10.28
C ASP A 36 6.14 -0.35 10.32
N HIS A 37 6.01 -1.26 9.36
CA HIS A 37 6.86 -2.45 9.27
C HIS A 37 7.50 -2.53 7.89
N SER A 38 8.82 -2.63 7.83
CA SER A 38 9.54 -2.71 6.56
C SER A 38 9.18 -3.95 5.76
N CYS A 39 8.92 -5.07 6.43
CA CYS A 39 8.54 -6.31 5.75
C CYS A 39 7.24 -6.14 4.96
N VAL A 40 6.32 -5.33 5.44
CA VAL A 40 5.08 -5.04 4.72
C VAL A 40 5.37 -4.28 3.43
N ALA A 41 6.21 -3.25 3.52
CA ALA A 41 6.58 -2.45 2.34
C ALA A 41 7.27 -3.32 1.28
N GLU A 42 8.18 -4.19 1.69
CA GLU A 42 8.88 -5.09 0.78
C GLU A 42 7.93 -6.11 0.15
N SER A 43 7.05 -6.71 0.94
CA SER A 43 6.08 -7.69 0.45
C SER A 43 5.15 -7.06 -0.58
N ILE A 44 4.68 -5.85 -0.31
CA ILE A 44 3.80 -5.12 -1.22
C ILE A 44 4.52 -4.79 -2.51
N ARG A 45 5.76 -4.33 -2.42
CA ARG A 45 6.56 -4.01 -3.60
C ARG A 45 6.70 -5.23 -4.51
N ASP A 46 7.04 -6.38 -3.93
CA ASP A 46 7.23 -7.60 -4.70
C ASP A 46 5.91 -8.09 -5.31
N LYS A 47 4.83 -8.01 -4.54
CA LYS A 47 3.53 -8.51 -4.97
C LYS A 47 2.98 -7.72 -6.16
N TYR A 48 3.16 -6.41 -6.16
CA TYR A 48 2.58 -5.54 -7.19
C TYR A 48 3.56 -5.12 -8.26
N LYS A 49 4.77 -5.60 -8.21
CA LYS A 49 5.77 -5.35 -9.23
C LYS A 49 5.30 -5.92 -10.57
N GLY A 50 5.29 -5.09 -11.60
CA GLY A 50 4.85 -5.50 -12.94
C GLY A 50 3.35 -5.60 -13.13
N LYS A 51 2.56 -5.28 -12.13
CA LYS A 51 1.10 -5.22 -12.24
C LYS A 51 0.68 -3.87 -12.83
N LYS A 52 -0.57 -3.81 -13.34
CA LYS A 52 -1.11 -2.56 -13.89
C LYS A 52 -1.57 -1.63 -12.76
N ILE A 53 -0.66 -1.33 -11.87
CA ILE A 53 -0.90 -0.42 -10.76
C ILE A 53 0.38 0.34 -10.48
N LYS A 54 0.25 1.65 -10.31
CA LYS A 54 1.39 2.49 -9.96
C LYS A 54 1.51 2.52 -8.44
N MET A 55 2.73 2.32 -7.96
CA MET A 55 3.01 2.30 -6.53
C MET A 55 4.15 3.24 -6.21
N VAL A 56 3.93 4.14 -5.24
CA VAL A 56 4.96 5.05 -4.75
C VAL A 56 5.13 4.79 -3.25
N ILE A 57 6.36 4.53 -2.84
CA ILE A 57 6.69 4.25 -1.44
C ILE A 57 7.56 5.37 -0.92
N ASP A 58 7.11 6.04 0.16
CA ASP A 58 7.86 7.09 0.84
C ASP A 58 8.07 6.72 2.30
N GLU A 59 9.32 6.81 2.75
CA GLU A 59 9.61 6.69 4.17
C GLU A 59 9.55 8.10 4.77
N VAL A 60 8.45 8.41 5.47
CA VAL A 60 8.19 9.75 5.98
C VAL A 60 8.82 10.00 7.34
N MET A 61 9.09 8.94 8.08
CA MET A 61 9.83 8.95 9.34
C MET A 61 10.54 7.61 9.46
N ASN A 62 11.52 7.53 10.37
CA ASN A 62 12.20 6.25 10.60
C ASN A 62 11.18 5.18 10.96
N GLY A 63 11.11 4.15 10.13
CA GLY A 63 10.22 3.02 10.36
C GLY A 63 8.76 3.25 9.98
N VAL A 64 8.43 4.38 9.34
CA VAL A 64 7.06 4.65 8.90
C VAL A 64 7.04 4.93 7.41
N TRP A 65 6.24 4.18 6.67
CA TRP A 65 6.15 4.29 5.21
C TRP A 65 4.73 4.64 4.79
N GLU A 66 4.63 5.57 3.82
CA GLU A 66 3.37 5.88 3.14
C GLU A 66 3.46 5.29 1.74
N ILE A 67 2.53 4.42 1.41
CA ILE A 67 2.50 3.75 0.11
C ILE A 67 1.25 4.19 -0.63
N THR A 68 1.45 4.84 -1.77
CA THR A 68 0.34 5.33 -2.60
C THR A 68 0.18 4.41 -3.80
N PHE A 69 -1.05 3.94 -4.01
CA PHE A 69 -1.40 3.10 -5.14
C PHE A 69 -2.33 3.87 -6.07
N THR A 70 -2.05 3.82 -7.37
CA THR A 70 -2.91 4.38 -8.40
C THR A 70 -3.21 3.29 -9.42
N LYS A 71 -4.48 3.01 -9.64
CA LYS A 71 -4.88 2.01 -10.63
C LYS A 71 -4.79 2.60 -12.03
N LEU A 72 -4.08 1.93 -12.89
CA LEU A 72 -3.88 2.37 -14.27
C LEU A 72 -4.99 1.87 -15.20
#